data_042dd4178f897348f6ee617582f980db
#
_entry.id   042dd4178f897348f6ee617582f980db
#
_cell.length_a   1.000
_cell.length_b   1.000
_cell.length_c   1.000
_cell.angle_alpha   90.00
_cell.angle_beta   90.00
_cell.angle_gamma   90.00
#
_symmetry.space_group_name_H-M   'P 1'
#
loop_
_entity.id
_entity.type
_entity.pdbx_description
1 polymer ?
#
loop_
_entity_poly.entity_id
_entity_poly.type
_entity_poly.pdbx_seq_one_letter_code
_entity_poly.pdbx_strand_id
1 'polypeptide(L)'
;MGKAWPCGERLVRCLTGEPVDRVPFGVGIGWWPWGQTLYRWRSEAGRPDLDLVRDLGYDPSFASPAVNGGLFPAFEHKVLEETPEFVVTRNDRGITLRDRRDGMSMPEFLDYPVKTPQDWERLKTERLRLGDPGRVTEDWDAFRARLKRTGEAVQVGAFPYGMFGTPRDLLGVEALLTAFYDAPEMVRDMMEHLTGLWISAWERVAAEVRIDHIHIWEDMSGRQGSLISPAMVEQFMMPCYDRVADFARAHGVRVVSVDTDGNCGELVTLMTKHGITMFFPFEVQAGNDIREYRRRFPKLGILGGLDKRALAGTHADVDAEVERAAWMVRNGGRYIPGFDHLIPPDAKWENFRYAAERLKAVCFGG
;
A
#
# COMPACT_ATOMS: atom_id res chain seq x y z
N MET A 1 -9.06 -33.16 8.72
CA MET A 1 -8.38 -32.05 8.00
C MET A 1 -9.46 -31.12 7.48
N GLY A 2 -9.47 -29.85 7.91
CA GLY A 2 -10.41 -28.85 7.42
C GLY A 2 -10.21 -28.59 5.91
N LYS A 3 -11.26 -28.04 5.26
CA LYS A 3 -11.21 -27.68 3.84
C LYS A 3 -10.13 -26.60 3.63
N ALA A 4 -9.16 -26.86 2.74
CA ALA A 4 -8.19 -25.85 2.33
C ALA A 4 -8.91 -24.70 1.57
N TRP A 5 -8.66 -23.47 1.97
CA TRP A 5 -9.23 -22.29 1.32
C TRP A 5 -8.37 -21.88 0.09
N PRO A 6 -8.99 -21.39 -1.01
CA PRO A 6 -8.26 -20.66 -2.04
C PRO A 6 -7.47 -19.49 -1.42
N CYS A 7 -6.32 -19.15 -2.00
CA CYS A 7 -5.42 -18.15 -1.41
C CYS A 7 -6.10 -16.78 -1.17
N GLY A 8 -6.87 -16.29 -2.13
CA GLY A 8 -7.61 -15.05 -2.01
C GLY A 8 -8.70 -15.07 -0.94
N GLU A 9 -9.49 -16.16 -0.87
CA GLU A 9 -10.49 -16.30 0.18
C GLU A 9 -9.84 -16.40 1.57
N ARG A 10 -8.72 -17.13 1.71
CA ARG A 10 -7.93 -17.19 2.95
C ARG A 10 -7.45 -15.81 3.38
N LEU A 11 -6.92 -15.03 2.42
CA LEU A 11 -6.42 -13.67 2.66
C LEU A 11 -7.52 -12.76 3.21
N VAL A 12 -8.65 -12.70 2.51
CA VAL A 12 -9.79 -11.87 2.91
C VAL A 12 -10.38 -12.32 4.24
N ARG A 13 -10.63 -13.62 4.43
CA ARG A 13 -11.14 -14.18 5.70
C ARG A 13 -10.22 -13.88 6.88
N CYS A 14 -8.90 -14.02 6.68
CA CYS A 14 -7.93 -13.68 7.71
C CYS A 14 -8.06 -12.21 8.13
N LEU A 15 -8.14 -11.27 7.18
CA LEU A 15 -8.26 -9.84 7.47
C LEU A 15 -9.63 -9.45 8.07
N THR A 16 -10.68 -10.18 7.75
CA THR A 16 -12.04 -9.95 8.29
C THR A 16 -12.33 -10.73 9.57
N GLY A 17 -11.38 -11.56 10.03
CA GLY A 17 -11.50 -12.35 11.29
C GLY A 17 -12.42 -13.54 11.20
N GLU A 18 -12.63 -14.05 10.01
CA GLU A 18 -13.32 -15.31 9.78
C GLU A 18 -12.36 -16.49 9.94
N PRO A 19 -12.86 -17.70 10.29
CA PRO A 19 -12.00 -18.88 10.40
C PRO A 19 -11.26 -19.20 9.12
N VAL A 20 -9.96 -19.48 9.23
CA VAL A 20 -9.08 -19.89 8.13
C VAL A 20 -8.39 -21.21 8.45
N ASP A 21 -7.93 -21.92 7.42
CA ASP A 21 -7.13 -23.14 7.56
C ASP A 21 -5.72 -22.83 8.09
N ARG A 22 -5.18 -21.67 7.78
CA ARG A 22 -3.94 -21.09 8.26
C ARG A 22 -3.87 -19.60 7.96
N VAL A 23 -2.95 -18.89 8.58
CA VAL A 23 -2.67 -17.48 8.26
C VAL A 23 -1.91 -17.39 6.92
N PRO A 24 -2.19 -16.40 6.04
CA PRO A 24 -1.38 -16.13 4.86
C PRO A 24 0.08 -15.80 5.22
N PHE A 25 1.03 -16.27 4.38
CA PHE A 25 2.46 -16.10 4.60
C PHE A 25 3.11 -15.38 3.40
N GLY A 26 4.02 -14.46 3.65
CA GLY A 26 4.78 -13.79 2.60
C GLY A 26 3.99 -12.70 1.85
N VAL A 27 2.90 -12.20 2.45
CA VAL A 27 2.03 -11.18 1.84
C VAL A 27 2.38 -9.79 2.40
N GLY A 28 2.39 -8.80 1.51
CA GLY A 28 2.59 -7.39 1.86
C GLY A 28 4.02 -6.89 1.65
N ILE A 29 4.17 -5.56 1.76
CA ILE A 29 5.42 -4.84 1.46
C ILE A 29 6.60 -5.28 2.33
N GLY A 30 6.35 -5.64 3.59
CA GLY A 30 7.38 -6.04 4.55
C GLY A 30 8.08 -7.37 4.26
N TRP A 31 7.74 -8.05 3.16
CA TRP A 31 8.41 -9.25 2.69
C TRP A 31 9.34 -8.99 1.50
N TRP A 32 9.38 -7.74 1.01
CA TRP A 32 10.18 -7.38 -0.15
C TRP A 32 11.40 -6.56 0.26
N PRO A 33 12.60 -6.95 -0.18
CA PRO A 33 13.82 -6.19 0.04
C PRO A 33 13.95 -5.04 -0.96
N TRP A 34 14.64 -3.97 -0.57
CA TRP A 34 15.18 -3.02 -1.55
C TRP A 34 16.04 -3.75 -2.58
N GLY A 35 16.15 -3.20 -3.80
CA GLY A 35 16.93 -3.82 -4.86
C GLY A 35 18.38 -4.13 -4.47
N GLN A 36 19.01 -3.22 -3.73
CA GLN A 36 20.36 -3.37 -3.17
C GLN A 36 20.45 -4.50 -2.14
N THR A 37 19.43 -4.64 -1.30
CA THR A 37 19.31 -5.71 -0.32
C THR A 37 19.25 -7.07 -1.01
N LEU A 38 18.39 -7.20 -2.03
CA LEU A 38 18.26 -8.43 -2.81
C LEU A 38 19.56 -8.78 -3.54
N TYR A 39 20.22 -7.76 -4.13
CA TYR A 39 21.50 -7.96 -4.81
C TYR A 39 22.56 -8.54 -3.85
N ARG A 40 22.68 -7.94 -2.65
CA ARG A 40 23.60 -8.43 -1.62
C ARG A 40 23.21 -9.82 -1.13
N TRP A 41 21.95 -10.10 -0.89
CA TRP A 41 21.45 -11.40 -0.45
C TRP A 41 21.73 -12.52 -1.46
N ARG A 42 21.68 -12.22 -2.76
CA ARG A 42 22.09 -13.19 -3.79
C ARG A 42 23.55 -13.61 -3.65
N SER A 43 24.41 -12.65 -3.31
CA SER A 43 25.83 -12.94 -3.03
C SER A 43 26.01 -13.70 -1.72
N GLU A 44 25.38 -13.26 -0.63
CA GLU A 44 25.44 -13.92 0.70
C GLU A 44 24.93 -15.38 0.65
N ALA A 45 23.88 -15.62 -0.11
CA ALA A 45 23.29 -16.94 -0.29
C ALA A 45 24.05 -17.82 -1.30
N GLY A 46 24.98 -17.27 -2.07
CA GLY A 46 25.61 -17.96 -3.22
C GLY A 46 24.58 -18.33 -4.31
N ARG A 47 23.48 -17.60 -4.41
CA ARG A 47 22.32 -17.89 -5.26
C ARG A 47 21.99 -16.68 -6.14
N PRO A 48 22.60 -16.53 -7.32
CA PRO A 48 22.26 -15.46 -8.26
C PRO A 48 20.79 -15.49 -8.70
N ASP A 49 20.19 -16.68 -8.71
CA ASP A 49 18.80 -16.98 -9.08
C ASP A 49 17.81 -16.91 -7.90
N LEU A 50 18.22 -16.38 -6.74
CA LEU A 50 17.36 -16.28 -5.56
C LEU A 50 16.03 -15.59 -5.88
N ASP A 51 14.94 -16.34 -5.65
CA ASP A 51 13.56 -15.92 -5.84
C ASP A 51 12.79 -16.18 -4.53
N LEU A 52 12.44 -15.12 -3.83
CA LEU A 52 11.84 -15.20 -2.50
C LEU A 52 10.45 -15.88 -2.53
N VAL A 53 9.66 -15.64 -3.58
CA VAL A 53 8.34 -16.27 -3.72
C VAL A 53 8.47 -17.78 -3.82
N ARG A 54 9.30 -18.24 -4.75
CA ARG A 54 9.53 -19.67 -4.98
C ARG A 54 10.27 -20.33 -3.82
N ASP A 55 11.36 -19.71 -3.36
CA ASP A 55 12.32 -20.35 -2.45
C ASP A 55 11.81 -20.36 -1.00
N LEU A 56 10.99 -19.38 -0.59
CA LEU A 56 10.35 -19.32 0.73
C LEU A 56 8.89 -19.78 0.71
N GLY A 57 8.28 -19.85 -0.47
CA GLY A 57 6.90 -20.33 -0.66
C GLY A 57 5.88 -19.32 -0.16
N TYR A 58 5.99 -18.07 -0.64
CA TYR A 58 5.01 -17.02 -0.35
C TYR A 58 3.64 -17.37 -0.93
N ASP A 59 2.60 -17.01 -0.21
CA ASP A 59 1.25 -17.05 -0.76
C ASP A 59 1.06 -15.95 -1.83
N PRO A 60 0.25 -16.22 -2.85
CA PRO A 60 -0.19 -15.16 -3.76
C PRO A 60 -0.88 -14.03 -2.99
N SER A 61 -0.61 -12.79 -3.42
CA SER A 61 -1.27 -11.60 -2.93
C SER A 61 -2.59 -11.37 -3.69
N PHE A 62 -3.01 -10.11 -3.81
CA PHE A 62 -4.17 -9.73 -4.60
C PHE A 62 -3.85 -9.66 -6.10
N ALA A 63 -4.83 -9.96 -6.93
CA ALA A 63 -4.80 -9.70 -8.37
C ALA A 63 -5.43 -8.34 -8.65
N SER A 64 -4.71 -7.45 -9.35
CA SER A 64 -5.24 -6.16 -9.77
C SER A 64 -5.52 -6.18 -11.27
N PRO A 65 -6.73 -5.77 -11.72
CA PRO A 65 -7.00 -5.59 -13.13
C PRO A 65 -6.29 -4.35 -13.70
N ALA A 66 -6.15 -4.28 -15.01
CA ALA A 66 -5.54 -3.15 -15.71
C ALA A 66 -6.45 -1.91 -15.67
N VAL A 67 -6.33 -1.15 -14.58
CA VAL A 67 -7.06 0.10 -14.34
C VAL A 67 -6.08 1.25 -14.16
N ASN A 68 -6.25 2.31 -14.97
CA ASN A 68 -5.51 3.56 -14.79
C ASN A 68 -6.33 4.53 -13.92
N GLY A 69 -5.98 4.65 -12.64
CA GLY A 69 -6.55 5.61 -11.70
C GLY A 69 -5.86 6.98 -11.69
N GLY A 70 -4.77 7.15 -12.44
CA GLY A 70 -3.97 8.37 -12.52
C GLY A 70 -4.20 9.20 -13.78
N LEU A 71 -3.16 9.93 -14.19
CA LEU A 71 -3.20 10.77 -15.39
C LEU A 71 -3.34 9.94 -16.66
N PHE A 72 -4.33 10.28 -17.49
CA PHE A 72 -4.57 9.65 -18.77
C PHE A 72 -5.04 10.66 -19.83
N PRO A 73 -4.26 10.89 -20.93
CA PRO A 73 -2.94 10.30 -21.19
C PRO A 73 -1.90 10.72 -20.15
N ALA A 74 -0.92 9.85 -19.87
CA ALA A 74 0.22 10.17 -19.04
C ALA A 74 1.10 11.27 -19.64
N PHE A 75 1.96 11.90 -18.84
CA PHE A 75 3.00 12.74 -19.40
C PHE A 75 4.05 11.89 -20.12
N GLU A 76 4.67 12.49 -21.14
CA GLU A 76 5.81 11.87 -21.81
C GLU A 76 7.00 11.81 -20.86
N HIS A 77 7.57 10.63 -20.68
CA HIS A 77 8.83 10.49 -19.95
C HIS A 77 9.96 11.16 -20.73
N LYS A 78 10.68 12.08 -20.09
CA LYS A 78 11.79 12.80 -20.71
C LYS A 78 13.01 12.82 -19.81
N VAL A 79 14.19 12.53 -20.40
CA VAL A 79 15.47 12.87 -19.77
C VAL A 79 15.72 14.34 -20.05
N LEU A 80 15.90 15.13 -18.99
CA LEU A 80 16.12 16.58 -19.04
C LEU A 80 17.59 16.92 -18.91
N GLU A 81 18.31 16.18 -18.07
CA GLU A 81 19.73 16.32 -17.82
C GLU A 81 20.35 14.97 -17.49
N GLU A 82 21.57 14.74 -17.90
CA GLU A 82 22.30 13.51 -17.64
C GLU A 82 23.78 13.79 -17.37
N THR A 83 24.27 13.32 -16.22
CA THR A 83 25.67 13.41 -15.82
C THR A 83 26.19 12.03 -15.40
N PRO A 84 27.52 11.88 -15.12
CA PRO A 84 28.03 10.64 -14.55
C PRO A 84 27.45 10.30 -13.18
N GLU A 85 27.02 11.31 -12.38
CA GLU A 85 26.56 11.12 -10.99
C GLU A 85 25.03 10.98 -10.89
N PHE A 86 24.26 11.65 -11.76
CA PHE A 86 22.81 11.69 -11.68
C PHE A 86 22.13 11.80 -13.04
N VAL A 87 20.82 11.52 -13.05
CA VAL A 87 19.91 11.78 -14.17
C VAL A 87 18.73 12.60 -13.65
N VAL A 88 18.38 13.68 -14.38
CA VAL A 88 17.13 14.42 -14.16
C VAL A 88 16.12 14.00 -15.19
N THR A 89 14.96 13.54 -14.74
CA THR A 89 13.88 13.11 -15.62
C THR A 89 12.57 13.80 -15.25
N ARG A 90 11.69 13.98 -16.23
CA ARG A 90 10.28 14.17 -15.99
C ARG A 90 9.58 12.83 -16.24
N ASN A 91 8.91 12.32 -15.22
CA ASN A 91 8.22 11.03 -15.29
C ASN A 91 6.81 11.14 -15.91
N ASP A 92 6.13 10.02 -16.03
CA ASP A 92 4.77 9.88 -16.58
C ASP A 92 3.69 10.59 -15.74
N ARG A 93 3.96 10.89 -14.48
CA ARG A 93 3.11 11.71 -13.60
C ARG A 93 3.37 13.21 -13.73
N GLY A 94 4.32 13.62 -14.56
CA GLY A 94 4.70 15.02 -14.77
C GLY A 94 5.65 15.58 -13.71
N ILE A 95 6.12 14.74 -12.78
CA ILE A 95 7.05 15.11 -11.72
C ILE A 95 8.47 15.12 -12.28
N THR A 96 9.23 16.18 -11.99
CA THR A 96 10.65 16.24 -12.31
C THR A 96 11.46 15.72 -11.14
N LEU A 97 12.29 14.71 -11.39
CA LEU A 97 13.08 13.97 -10.41
C LEU A 97 14.56 14.04 -10.75
N ARG A 98 15.42 14.07 -9.73
CA ARG A 98 16.85 13.80 -9.84
C ARG A 98 17.19 12.48 -9.17
N ASP A 99 17.56 11.49 -9.97
CA ASP A 99 17.99 10.18 -9.49
C ASP A 99 19.50 10.05 -9.50
N ARG A 100 20.08 9.55 -8.43
CA ARG A 100 21.49 9.17 -8.41
C ARG A 100 21.69 7.86 -9.20
N ARG A 101 22.77 7.81 -9.99
CA ARG A 101 23.07 6.61 -10.79
C ARG A 101 23.48 5.40 -9.95
N ASP A 102 23.95 5.61 -8.74
CA ASP A 102 24.29 4.52 -7.82
C ASP A 102 23.05 3.85 -7.20
N GLY A 103 21.87 4.45 -7.33
CA GLY A 103 20.62 3.93 -6.78
C GLY A 103 20.58 3.86 -5.25
N MET A 104 21.48 4.60 -4.56
CA MET A 104 21.68 4.51 -3.11
C MET A 104 20.75 5.43 -2.29
N SER A 105 19.86 6.16 -2.95
CA SER A 105 18.92 7.07 -2.27
C SER A 105 17.59 7.14 -2.99
N MET A 106 16.57 7.62 -2.27
CA MET A 106 15.34 8.08 -2.90
C MET A 106 15.65 9.25 -3.85
N PRO A 107 14.90 9.39 -4.97
CA PRO A 107 15.06 10.52 -5.85
C PRO A 107 14.77 11.84 -5.14
N GLU A 108 15.45 12.89 -5.58
CA GLU A 108 15.12 14.26 -5.20
C GLU A 108 14.00 14.79 -6.10
N PHE A 109 12.91 15.25 -5.50
CA PHE A 109 11.76 15.80 -6.22
C PHE A 109 12.01 17.29 -6.49
N LEU A 110 12.14 17.68 -7.75
CA LEU A 110 12.53 19.05 -8.15
C LEU A 110 11.34 19.90 -8.55
N ASP A 111 10.34 19.33 -9.19
CA ASP A 111 9.18 20.06 -9.72
C ASP A 111 7.94 19.17 -9.87
N TYR A 112 6.76 19.81 -9.83
CA TYR A 112 5.46 19.16 -9.82
C TYR A 112 4.51 19.78 -10.87
N PRO A 113 3.52 19.03 -11.39
CA PRO A 113 2.69 19.49 -12.49
C PRO A 113 1.63 20.54 -12.10
N VAL A 114 1.29 20.66 -10.81
CA VAL A 114 0.27 21.62 -10.33
C VAL A 114 0.93 22.61 -9.38
N LYS A 115 0.79 23.91 -9.68
CA LYS A 115 1.27 25.04 -8.87
C LYS A 115 0.17 26.03 -8.53
N THR A 116 -0.88 26.05 -9.36
CA THR A 116 -1.98 27.00 -9.25
C THR A 116 -3.33 26.29 -9.43
N PRO A 117 -4.45 26.87 -9.00
CA PRO A 117 -5.78 26.33 -9.31
C PRO A 117 -6.04 26.17 -10.83
N GLN A 118 -5.46 27.04 -11.65
CA GLN A 118 -5.57 26.95 -13.11
C GLN A 118 -4.82 25.73 -13.68
N ASP A 119 -3.67 25.36 -13.10
CA ASP A 119 -2.97 24.13 -13.47
C ASP A 119 -3.79 22.90 -13.12
N TRP A 120 -4.45 22.92 -11.96
CA TRP A 120 -5.35 21.84 -11.56
C TRP A 120 -6.54 21.70 -12.53
N GLU A 121 -7.22 22.79 -12.85
CA GLU A 121 -8.37 22.75 -13.78
C GLU A 121 -7.97 22.24 -15.17
N ARG A 122 -6.79 22.65 -15.66
CA ARG A 122 -6.24 22.14 -16.91
C ARG A 122 -5.97 20.65 -16.84
N LEU A 123 -5.27 20.20 -15.79
CA LEU A 123 -4.93 18.79 -15.60
C LEU A 123 -6.17 17.91 -15.47
N LYS A 124 -7.16 18.37 -14.68
CA LYS A 124 -8.46 17.74 -14.49
C LYS A 124 -9.17 17.52 -15.83
N THR A 125 -9.24 18.56 -16.64
CA THR A 125 -9.94 18.54 -17.94
C THR A 125 -9.21 17.69 -18.99
N GLU A 126 -7.88 17.78 -19.05
CA GLU A 126 -7.09 17.12 -20.08
C GLU A 126 -6.81 15.65 -19.77
N ARG A 127 -6.55 15.31 -18.47
CA ARG A 127 -5.94 14.04 -18.08
C ARG A 127 -6.69 13.24 -17.01
N LEU A 128 -7.70 13.82 -16.38
CA LEU A 128 -8.45 13.16 -15.29
C LEU A 128 -9.95 13.09 -15.60
N ARG A 129 -10.30 12.90 -16.86
CA ARG A 129 -11.71 12.82 -17.30
C ARG A 129 -12.42 11.62 -16.70
N LEU A 130 -13.56 11.88 -16.07
CA LEU A 130 -14.45 10.83 -15.56
C LEU A 130 -15.04 10.00 -16.72
N GLY A 131 -15.22 8.71 -16.48
CA GLY A 131 -15.86 7.81 -17.45
C GLY A 131 -15.08 7.53 -18.72
N ASP A 132 -13.79 7.96 -18.81
CA ASP A 132 -12.97 7.68 -19.98
C ASP A 132 -12.78 6.16 -20.15
N PRO A 133 -13.22 5.60 -21.32
CA PRO A 133 -13.18 4.14 -21.55
C PRO A 133 -11.75 3.57 -21.58
N GLY A 134 -10.75 4.37 -21.92
CA GLY A 134 -9.36 3.95 -21.96
C GLY A 134 -8.72 3.68 -20.60
N ARG A 135 -9.43 4.02 -19.50
CA ARG A 135 -8.91 3.79 -18.14
C ARG A 135 -9.00 2.35 -17.67
N VAL A 136 -9.85 1.54 -18.25
CA VAL A 136 -10.00 0.12 -17.92
C VAL A 136 -9.80 -0.67 -19.20
N THR A 137 -8.63 -1.28 -19.32
CA THR A 137 -8.14 -1.96 -20.54
C THR A 137 -7.93 -3.45 -20.34
N GLU A 138 -8.52 -4.04 -19.28
CA GLU A 138 -8.33 -5.43 -18.92
C GLU A 138 -8.94 -6.39 -19.97
N ASP A 139 -8.23 -7.47 -20.26
CA ASP A 139 -8.78 -8.64 -20.92
C ASP A 139 -9.53 -9.49 -19.88
N TRP A 140 -10.83 -9.27 -19.78
CA TRP A 140 -11.65 -9.90 -18.75
C TRP A 140 -11.72 -11.42 -18.86
N ASP A 141 -11.65 -12.00 -20.05
CA ASP A 141 -11.65 -13.44 -20.21
C ASP A 141 -10.34 -14.05 -19.69
N ALA A 142 -9.20 -13.45 -20.05
CA ALA A 142 -7.91 -13.86 -19.54
C ALA A 142 -7.80 -13.64 -18.02
N PHE A 143 -8.31 -12.52 -17.51
CA PHE A 143 -8.29 -12.19 -16.08
C PHE A 143 -9.14 -13.17 -15.26
N ARG A 144 -10.38 -13.45 -15.69
CA ARG A 144 -11.25 -14.47 -15.05
C ARG A 144 -10.64 -15.87 -15.10
N ALA A 145 -10.00 -16.24 -16.22
CA ALA A 145 -9.29 -17.52 -16.32
C ALA A 145 -8.10 -17.59 -15.34
N ARG A 146 -7.36 -16.49 -15.16
CA ARG A 146 -6.30 -16.38 -14.14
C ARG A 146 -6.88 -16.58 -12.75
N LEU A 147 -7.91 -15.83 -12.35
CA LEU A 147 -8.53 -15.93 -11.02
C LEU A 147 -9.02 -17.35 -10.72
N LYS A 148 -9.63 -18.02 -11.71
CA LYS A 148 -10.08 -19.41 -11.57
C LYS A 148 -8.92 -20.38 -11.33
N ARG A 149 -7.79 -20.15 -11.98
CA ARG A 149 -6.59 -20.99 -11.85
C ARG A 149 -5.85 -20.75 -10.55
N THR A 150 -5.68 -19.47 -10.13
CA THR A 150 -4.85 -19.08 -9.00
C THR A 150 -5.62 -18.99 -7.69
N GLY A 151 -6.92 -18.72 -7.73
CA GLY A 151 -7.76 -18.46 -6.56
C GLY A 151 -7.44 -17.14 -5.86
N GLU A 152 -6.78 -16.18 -6.53
CA GLU A 152 -6.46 -14.86 -6.00
C GLU A 152 -7.73 -14.04 -5.73
N ALA A 153 -7.66 -13.13 -4.75
CA ALA A 153 -8.67 -12.10 -4.50
C ALA A 153 -8.39 -10.86 -5.35
N VAL A 154 -9.44 -10.14 -5.75
CA VAL A 154 -9.32 -8.97 -6.62
C VAL A 154 -9.17 -7.70 -5.80
N GLN A 155 -8.13 -6.92 -6.12
CA GLN A 155 -7.87 -5.60 -5.56
C GLN A 155 -8.04 -4.51 -6.61
N VAL A 156 -8.66 -3.39 -6.21
CA VAL A 156 -8.62 -2.12 -6.92
C VAL A 156 -7.97 -1.04 -6.05
N GLY A 157 -7.59 0.07 -6.66
CA GLY A 157 -6.72 1.05 -6.03
C GLY A 157 -5.29 0.51 -6.01
N ALA A 158 -4.37 1.27 -5.61
CA ALA A 158 -2.95 0.97 -5.35
C ALA A 158 -2.13 2.26 -5.27
N PHE A 159 -0.84 2.12 -4.96
CA PHE A 159 0.13 3.20 -5.16
C PHE A 159 0.07 3.75 -6.61
N PRO A 160 0.09 5.06 -6.84
CA PRO A 160 0.15 6.14 -5.83
C PRO A 160 -1.22 6.83 -5.57
N TYR A 161 -2.32 6.12 -5.49
CA TYR A 161 -3.67 6.68 -5.47
C TYR A 161 -4.25 6.76 -4.05
N GLY A 162 -4.47 8.00 -3.57
CA GLY A 162 -5.05 8.32 -2.27
C GLY A 162 -5.58 9.75 -2.24
N MET A 163 -6.46 10.06 -1.30
CA MET A 163 -7.08 11.38 -1.16
C MET A 163 -6.03 12.45 -0.81
N PHE A 164 -5.06 12.12 0.03
CA PHE A 164 -3.90 12.95 0.30
C PHE A 164 -2.72 12.59 -0.63
N GLY A 165 -2.46 11.31 -0.84
CA GLY A 165 -1.32 10.81 -1.59
C GLY A 165 -1.24 11.32 -3.02
N THR A 166 -2.37 11.31 -3.76
CA THR A 166 -2.37 11.81 -5.16
C THR A 166 -2.22 13.33 -5.23
N PRO A 167 -2.95 14.18 -4.47
CA PRO A 167 -2.66 15.60 -4.42
C PRO A 167 -1.20 15.92 -4.02
N ARG A 168 -0.61 15.16 -3.09
CA ARG A 168 0.81 15.29 -2.75
C ARG A 168 1.73 15.03 -3.94
N ASP A 169 1.43 14.02 -4.73
CA ASP A 169 2.17 13.72 -5.97
C ASP A 169 2.02 14.81 -7.04
N LEU A 170 0.89 15.52 -7.04
CA LEU A 170 0.61 16.57 -8.04
C LEU A 170 1.18 17.93 -7.66
N LEU A 171 1.23 18.28 -6.36
CA LEU A 171 1.68 19.58 -5.87
C LEU A 171 3.06 19.54 -5.19
N GLY A 172 3.47 18.39 -4.67
CA GLY A 172 4.52 18.29 -3.67
C GLY A 172 3.97 18.50 -2.24
N VAL A 173 4.65 17.91 -1.25
CA VAL A 173 4.14 17.90 0.12
C VAL A 173 4.00 19.32 0.70
N GLU A 174 5.02 20.17 0.56
CA GLU A 174 5.02 21.53 1.12
C GLU A 174 3.91 22.40 0.51
N ALA A 175 3.77 22.36 -0.82
CA ALA A 175 2.74 23.12 -1.51
C ALA A 175 1.32 22.59 -1.18
N LEU A 176 1.14 21.28 -1.05
CA LEU A 176 -0.15 20.72 -0.62
C LEU A 176 -0.51 21.17 0.80
N LEU A 177 0.43 21.10 1.76
CA LEU A 177 0.19 21.51 3.14
C LEU A 177 -0.19 22.99 3.23
N THR A 178 0.44 23.84 2.42
CA THR A 178 0.10 25.28 2.31
C THR A 178 -1.27 25.46 1.65
N ALA A 179 -1.58 24.70 0.60
CA ALA A 179 -2.83 24.81 -0.16
C ALA A 179 -4.08 24.49 0.68
N PHE A 180 -4.00 23.71 1.73
CA PHE A 180 -5.11 23.52 2.67
C PHE A 180 -5.62 24.84 3.29
N TYR A 181 -4.75 25.86 3.38
CA TYR A 181 -5.06 27.18 3.93
C TYR A 181 -5.30 28.22 2.83
N ASP A 182 -4.45 28.25 1.80
CA ASP A 182 -4.44 29.30 0.79
C ASP A 182 -5.40 29.01 -0.38
N ALA A 183 -5.67 27.74 -0.65
CA ALA A 183 -6.55 27.30 -1.74
C ALA A 183 -7.42 26.07 -1.34
N PRO A 184 -8.15 26.12 -0.21
CA PRO A 184 -8.87 24.98 0.34
C PRO A 184 -9.91 24.39 -0.63
N GLU A 185 -10.53 25.24 -1.46
CA GLU A 185 -11.50 24.78 -2.45
C GLU A 185 -10.83 23.95 -3.57
N MET A 186 -9.62 24.31 -3.98
CA MET A 186 -8.86 23.49 -4.92
C MET A 186 -8.53 22.11 -4.33
N VAL A 187 -8.07 22.06 -3.08
CA VAL A 187 -7.75 20.79 -2.41
C VAL A 187 -9.00 19.91 -2.28
N ARG A 188 -10.15 20.51 -1.91
CA ARG A 188 -11.44 19.81 -1.82
C ARG A 188 -11.83 19.24 -3.18
N ASP A 189 -11.80 20.06 -4.22
CA ASP A 189 -12.14 19.63 -5.58
C ASP A 189 -11.20 18.52 -6.09
N MET A 190 -9.91 18.60 -5.76
CA MET A 190 -8.97 17.52 -6.09
C MET A 190 -9.38 16.19 -5.46
N MET A 191 -9.65 16.16 -4.17
CA MET A 191 -10.03 14.95 -3.46
C MET A 191 -11.36 14.37 -3.93
N GLU A 192 -12.37 15.24 -4.11
CA GLU A 192 -13.71 14.84 -4.57
C GLU A 192 -13.68 14.32 -6.01
N HIS A 193 -12.97 15.03 -6.90
CA HIS A 193 -12.85 14.64 -8.31
C HIS A 193 -12.11 13.31 -8.47
N LEU A 194 -10.96 13.16 -7.81
CA LEU A 194 -10.16 11.91 -7.84
C LEU A 194 -10.97 10.73 -7.30
N THR A 195 -11.67 10.91 -6.18
CA THR A 195 -12.56 9.88 -5.64
C THR A 195 -13.63 9.47 -6.64
N GLY A 196 -14.27 10.45 -7.30
CA GLY A 196 -15.26 10.19 -8.36
C GLY A 196 -14.66 9.44 -9.54
N LEU A 197 -13.44 9.79 -9.94
CA LEU A 197 -12.70 9.14 -11.02
C LEU A 197 -12.45 7.66 -10.70
N TRP A 198 -11.95 7.37 -9.50
CA TRP A 198 -11.67 5.99 -9.08
C TRP A 198 -12.94 5.16 -8.97
N ILE A 199 -13.98 5.68 -8.30
CA ILE A 199 -15.26 4.98 -8.19
C ILE A 199 -15.84 4.67 -9.58
N SER A 200 -15.81 5.62 -10.52
CA SER A 200 -16.29 5.39 -11.88
C SER A 200 -15.54 4.28 -12.63
N ALA A 201 -14.24 4.13 -12.38
CA ALA A 201 -13.45 3.04 -12.94
C ALA A 201 -13.73 1.71 -12.22
N TRP A 202 -13.88 1.74 -10.89
CA TRP A 202 -14.18 0.55 -10.10
C TRP A 202 -15.58 -0.02 -10.36
N GLU A 203 -16.58 0.83 -10.69
CA GLU A 203 -17.89 0.37 -11.16
C GLU A 203 -17.78 -0.53 -12.40
N ARG A 204 -16.88 -0.18 -13.32
CA ARG A 204 -16.64 -1.00 -14.51
C ARG A 204 -15.95 -2.32 -14.18
N VAL A 205 -15.05 -2.33 -13.20
CA VAL A 205 -14.44 -3.55 -12.68
C VAL A 205 -15.48 -4.42 -11.99
N ALA A 206 -16.33 -3.82 -11.14
CA ALA A 206 -17.36 -4.51 -10.39
C ALA A 206 -18.42 -5.16 -11.29
N ALA A 207 -18.64 -4.61 -12.49
CA ALA A 207 -19.53 -5.23 -13.50
C ALA A 207 -18.97 -6.52 -14.08
N GLU A 208 -17.65 -6.76 -14.02
CA GLU A 208 -16.96 -7.91 -14.63
C GLU A 208 -16.51 -8.96 -13.62
N VAL A 209 -16.06 -8.52 -12.44
CA VAL A 209 -15.55 -9.40 -11.38
C VAL A 209 -15.91 -8.87 -10.00
N ARG A 210 -15.98 -9.76 -9.00
CA ARG A 210 -16.13 -9.35 -7.61
C ARG A 210 -14.84 -8.68 -7.15
N ILE A 211 -14.94 -7.48 -6.59
CA ILE A 211 -13.86 -6.80 -5.90
C ILE A 211 -13.84 -7.26 -4.44
N ASP A 212 -12.68 -7.68 -3.95
CA ASP A 212 -12.50 -8.15 -2.58
C ASP A 212 -11.81 -7.11 -1.68
N HIS A 213 -11.00 -6.23 -2.28
CA HIS A 213 -10.18 -5.27 -1.59
C HIS A 213 -10.08 -3.94 -2.36
N ILE A 214 -10.24 -2.83 -1.63
CA ILE A 214 -9.90 -1.48 -2.09
C ILE A 214 -8.66 -1.04 -1.32
N HIS A 215 -7.58 -0.71 -2.03
CA HIS A 215 -6.34 -0.21 -1.46
C HIS A 215 -6.16 1.28 -1.74
N ILE A 216 -5.94 2.06 -0.69
CA ILE A 216 -5.74 3.52 -0.76
C ILE A 216 -4.36 3.84 -0.17
N TRP A 217 -3.51 4.48 -0.99
CA TRP A 217 -2.18 4.89 -0.58
C TRP A 217 -2.18 6.36 -0.19
N GLU A 218 -2.02 6.64 1.09
CA GLU A 218 -2.03 8.02 1.60
C GLU A 218 -0.63 8.57 1.88
N ASP A 219 0.22 7.76 2.53
CA ASP A 219 1.57 8.17 2.94
C ASP A 219 1.59 9.60 3.52
N MET A 220 0.75 9.81 4.54
CA MET A 220 0.41 11.12 5.10
C MET A 220 0.80 11.32 6.55
N SER A 221 1.67 10.47 7.07
CA SER A 221 2.18 10.59 8.45
C SER A 221 3.69 10.61 8.49
N GLY A 222 4.22 11.38 9.41
CA GLY A 222 5.62 11.37 9.80
C GLY A 222 5.81 10.68 11.16
N ARG A 223 7.01 10.78 11.71
CA ARG A 223 7.33 10.20 13.02
C ARG A 223 6.45 10.71 14.17
N GLN A 224 5.94 11.93 14.07
CA GLN A 224 5.16 12.58 15.13
C GLN A 224 3.64 12.43 14.94
N GLY A 225 3.18 11.87 13.84
CA GLY A 225 1.78 11.72 13.51
C GLY A 225 1.42 12.24 12.13
N SER A 226 0.15 12.47 11.89
CA SER A 226 -0.39 12.96 10.63
C SER A 226 0.21 14.31 10.21
N LEU A 227 0.47 14.50 8.92
CA LEU A 227 0.98 15.76 8.34
C LEU A 227 -0.05 16.88 8.36
N ILE A 228 -1.33 16.56 8.42
CA ILE A 228 -2.44 17.51 8.62
C ILE A 228 -3.21 17.16 9.90
N SER A 229 -3.86 18.15 10.51
CA SER A 229 -4.57 17.93 11.76
C SER A 229 -5.74 16.95 11.60
N PRO A 230 -6.13 16.22 12.66
CA PRO A 230 -7.32 15.36 12.63
C PRO A 230 -8.58 16.10 12.15
N ALA A 231 -8.73 17.38 12.52
CA ALA A 231 -9.86 18.20 12.05
C ALA A 231 -9.84 18.43 10.53
N MET A 232 -8.65 18.62 9.94
CA MET A 232 -8.50 18.72 8.49
C MET A 232 -8.77 17.39 7.80
N VAL A 233 -8.28 16.29 8.35
CA VAL A 233 -8.60 14.94 7.84
C VAL A 233 -10.13 14.75 7.83
N GLU A 234 -10.81 15.06 8.93
CA GLU A 234 -12.26 14.97 9.05
C GLU A 234 -12.98 15.84 8.00
N GLN A 235 -12.54 17.08 7.86
CA GLN A 235 -13.19 18.06 6.99
C GLN A 235 -12.99 17.78 5.49
N PHE A 236 -11.77 17.38 5.08
CA PHE A 236 -11.40 17.27 3.67
C PHE A 236 -11.48 15.84 3.13
N MET A 237 -11.06 14.86 3.93
CA MET A 237 -10.88 13.50 3.45
C MET A 237 -12.07 12.59 3.77
N MET A 238 -12.69 12.75 4.95
CA MET A 238 -13.74 11.81 5.38
C MET A 238 -14.96 11.79 4.46
N PRO A 239 -15.44 12.89 3.85
CA PRO A 239 -16.51 12.83 2.86
C PRO A 239 -16.16 11.94 1.64
N CYS A 240 -14.89 11.90 1.23
CA CYS A 240 -14.42 11.03 0.16
C CYS A 240 -14.35 9.56 0.61
N TYR A 241 -13.91 9.32 1.84
CA TYR A 241 -13.89 7.98 2.43
C TYR A 241 -15.29 7.40 2.61
N ASP A 242 -16.28 8.22 3.01
CA ASP A 242 -17.67 7.79 3.09
C ASP A 242 -18.20 7.32 1.73
N ARG A 243 -17.86 8.01 0.64
CA ARG A 243 -18.22 7.59 -0.73
C ARG A 243 -17.55 6.25 -1.11
N VAL A 244 -16.29 6.03 -0.73
CA VAL A 244 -15.60 4.75 -0.94
C VAL A 244 -16.25 3.65 -0.10
N ALA A 245 -16.63 3.95 1.14
CA ALA A 245 -17.32 2.99 2.02
C ALA A 245 -18.72 2.63 1.48
N ASP A 246 -19.44 3.61 0.90
CA ASP A 246 -20.73 3.37 0.24
C ASP A 246 -20.56 2.45 -0.98
N PHE A 247 -19.59 2.72 -1.84
CA PHE A 247 -19.24 1.83 -2.95
C PHE A 247 -18.89 0.44 -2.46
N ALA A 248 -18.00 0.33 -1.46
CA ALA A 248 -17.59 -0.96 -0.89
C ALA A 248 -18.80 -1.76 -0.38
N ARG A 249 -19.73 -1.09 0.31
CA ARG A 249 -20.97 -1.70 0.83
C ARG A 249 -21.89 -2.15 -0.29
N ALA A 250 -22.07 -1.32 -1.31
CA ALA A 250 -22.95 -1.62 -2.45
C ALA A 250 -22.45 -2.85 -3.24
N HIS A 251 -21.15 -3.01 -3.36
CA HIS A 251 -20.53 -4.13 -4.11
C HIS A 251 -20.03 -5.29 -3.23
N GLY A 252 -20.29 -5.25 -1.91
CA GLY A 252 -19.88 -6.32 -0.99
C GLY A 252 -18.37 -6.45 -0.82
N VAL A 253 -17.60 -5.37 -1.03
CA VAL A 253 -16.15 -5.34 -0.80
C VAL A 253 -15.89 -5.44 0.69
N ARG A 254 -15.10 -6.43 1.11
CA ARG A 254 -14.91 -6.76 2.53
C ARG A 254 -13.71 -6.09 3.17
N VAL A 255 -12.72 -5.70 2.38
CA VAL A 255 -11.48 -5.08 2.87
C VAL A 255 -11.30 -3.72 2.18
N VAL A 256 -11.19 -2.68 2.99
CA VAL A 256 -10.80 -1.34 2.54
C VAL A 256 -9.57 -0.94 3.37
N SER A 257 -8.43 -0.79 2.74
CA SER A 257 -7.17 -0.53 3.42
C SER A 257 -6.62 0.86 3.17
N VAL A 258 -5.94 1.38 4.17
CA VAL A 258 -5.08 2.55 4.06
C VAL A 258 -3.64 2.13 4.26
N ASP A 259 -2.78 2.61 3.35
CA ASP A 259 -1.33 2.53 3.42
C ASP A 259 -0.80 3.91 3.82
N THR A 260 -0.13 3.98 4.95
CA THR A 260 0.56 5.20 5.38
C THR A 260 1.74 4.84 6.28
N ASP A 261 2.90 5.35 5.92
CA ASP A 261 4.09 5.30 6.75
C ASP A 261 3.93 6.17 8.02
N GLY A 262 4.93 6.18 8.88
CA GLY A 262 4.95 7.01 10.07
C GLY A 262 4.00 6.57 11.18
N ASN A 263 3.72 7.48 12.12
CA ASN A 263 2.80 7.23 13.23
C ASN A 263 1.36 7.45 12.77
N CYS A 264 0.60 6.36 12.66
CA CYS A 264 -0.76 6.38 12.13
C CYS A 264 -1.87 6.37 13.21
N GLY A 265 -1.54 6.54 14.50
CA GLY A 265 -2.48 6.33 15.61
C GLY A 265 -3.74 7.18 15.56
N GLU A 266 -3.63 8.46 15.20
CA GLU A 266 -4.77 9.36 15.04
C GLU A 266 -5.61 8.99 13.81
N LEU A 267 -4.95 8.64 12.69
CA LEU A 267 -5.62 8.24 11.45
C LEU A 267 -6.42 6.96 11.61
N VAL A 268 -5.85 5.95 12.26
CA VAL A 268 -6.58 4.70 12.56
C VAL A 268 -7.84 5.00 13.37
N THR A 269 -7.73 5.87 14.39
CA THR A 269 -8.86 6.24 15.24
C THR A 269 -9.99 6.92 14.47
N LEU A 270 -9.63 7.72 13.48
CA LEU A 270 -10.56 8.50 12.68
C LEU A 270 -11.16 7.67 11.54
N MET A 271 -10.29 7.15 10.68
CA MET A 271 -10.67 6.50 9.42
C MET A 271 -11.45 5.20 9.61
N THR A 272 -11.24 4.48 10.74
CA THR A 272 -12.05 3.29 11.05
C THR A 272 -13.54 3.59 11.29
N LYS A 273 -13.91 4.83 11.59
CA LYS A 273 -15.29 5.27 11.69
C LYS A 273 -15.93 5.50 10.30
N HIS A 274 -15.10 5.67 9.27
CA HIS A 274 -15.48 5.97 7.89
C HIS A 274 -15.23 4.79 6.94
N GLY A 275 -15.38 3.56 7.43
CA GLY A 275 -15.39 2.35 6.62
C GLY A 275 -14.03 1.73 6.32
N ILE A 276 -12.93 2.27 6.85
CA ILE A 276 -11.62 1.62 6.72
C ILE A 276 -11.55 0.43 7.66
N THR A 277 -11.21 -0.72 7.08
CA THR A 277 -11.20 -2.01 7.79
C THR A 277 -9.80 -2.56 8.02
N MET A 278 -8.78 -2.01 7.37
CA MET A 278 -7.40 -2.48 7.43
C MET A 278 -6.41 -1.32 7.33
N PHE A 279 -5.30 -1.44 8.03
CA PHE A 279 -4.13 -0.56 7.91
C PHE A 279 -2.83 -1.34 7.77
N PHE A 280 -1.84 -0.74 7.13
CA PHE A 280 -0.45 -1.16 7.04
C PHE A 280 0.46 0.03 6.68
N PRO A 281 1.79 -0.04 6.82
CA PRO A 281 2.56 -1.16 7.34
C PRO A 281 2.83 -1.11 8.86
N PHE A 282 2.42 -0.05 9.59
CA PHE A 282 2.65 0.16 11.03
C PHE A 282 4.12 0.27 11.41
N GLU A 283 4.82 1.27 10.89
CA GLU A 283 6.24 1.47 11.18
C GLU A 283 6.56 1.54 12.68
N VAL A 284 7.33 0.57 13.16
CA VAL A 284 7.67 0.43 14.59
C VAL A 284 8.53 1.60 15.07
N GLN A 285 9.42 2.12 14.21
CA GLN A 285 10.27 3.27 14.54
C GLN A 285 9.50 4.57 14.74
N ALA A 286 8.29 4.65 14.20
CA ALA A 286 7.38 5.77 14.41
C ALA A 286 6.53 5.63 15.67
N GLY A 287 6.75 4.57 16.45
CA GLY A 287 6.06 4.34 17.73
C GLY A 287 4.79 3.51 17.62
N ASN A 288 4.54 2.83 16.49
CA ASN A 288 3.39 1.95 16.38
C ASN A 288 3.66 0.59 17.06
N ASP A 289 2.78 0.17 17.97
CA ASP A 289 2.73 -1.20 18.49
C ASP A 289 1.42 -1.87 18.06
N ILE A 290 1.52 -2.85 17.17
CA ILE A 290 0.37 -3.58 16.62
C ILE A 290 -0.46 -4.29 17.70
N ARG A 291 0.14 -4.66 18.85
CA ARG A 291 -0.59 -5.26 20.00
C ARG A 291 -1.49 -4.23 20.69
N GLU A 292 -1.05 -2.96 20.76
CA GLU A 292 -1.87 -1.87 21.25
C GLU A 292 -3.04 -1.59 20.31
N TYR A 293 -2.77 -1.51 19.01
CA TYR A 293 -3.82 -1.36 17.98
C TYR A 293 -4.82 -2.50 18.04
N ARG A 294 -4.39 -3.76 18.24
CA ARG A 294 -5.28 -4.90 18.38
C ARG A 294 -6.20 -4.76 19.59
N ARG A 295 -5.69 -4.27 20.75
CA ARG A 295 -6.50 -4.06 21.95
C ARG A 295 -7.53 -2.93 21.74
N ARG A 296 -7.13 -1.83 21.12
CA ARG A 296 -7.99 -0.65 20.88
C ARG A 296 -9.00 -0.87 19.76
N PHE A 297 -8.59 -1.58 18.71
CA PHE A 297 -9.38 -1.80 17.49
C PHE A 297 -9.47 -3.30 17.17
N PRO A 298 -10.28 -4.07 17.92
CA PRO A 298 -10.31 -5.53 17.77
C PRO A 298 -10.82 -6.03 16.43
N LYS A 299 -11.51 -5.17 15.68
CA LYS A 299 -12.03 -5.49 14.32
C LYS A 299 -11.11 -5.04 13.18
N LEU A 300 -10.02 -4.34 13.48
CA LEU A 300 -9.09 -3.84 12.47
C LEU A 300 -8.27 -4.99 11.86
N GLY A 301 -8.23 -5.08 10.53
CA GLY A 301 -7.24 -5.86 9.81
C GLY A 301 -5.86 -5.20 9.92
N ILE A 302 -4.85 -5.97 10.23
CA ILE A 302 -3.47 -5.47 10.38
C ILE A 302 -2.56 -6.34 9.50
N LEU A 303 -1.73 -5.67 8.69
CA LEU A 303 -0.70 -6.31 7.88
C LEU A 303 0.64 -5.65 8.19
N GLY A 304 1.67 -6.45 8.51
CA GLY A 304 2.99 -5.90 8.83
C GLY A 304 3.20 -5.64 10.33
N GLY A 305 3.93 -4.59 10.66
CA GLY A 305 4.17 -4.10 12.02
C GLY A 305 5.20 -4.87 12.84
N LEU A 306 6.06 -5.68 12.20
CA LEU A 306 7.25 -6.27 12.82
C LEU A 306 8.47 -5.39 12.49
N ASP A 307 9.33 -5.16 13.48
CA ASP A 307 10.47 -4.27 13.32
C ASP A 307 11.53 -4.86 12.36
N LYS A 308 11.63 -4.28 11.16
CA LYS A 308 12.61 -4.69 10.14
C LYS A 308 14.06 -4.58 10.61
N ARG A 309 14.37 -3.73 11.63
CA ARG A 309 15.73 -3.59 12.18
C ARG A 309 16.21 -4.84 12.88
N ALA A 310 15.31 -5.68 13.39
CA ALA A 310 15.68 -6.98 13.98
C ALA A 310 16.50 -7.85 13.01
N LEU A 311 16.31 -7.66 11.69
CA LEU A 311 17.03 -8.40 10.67
C LEU A 311 18.51 -7.99 10.53
N ALA A 312 18.91 -6.82 11.02
CA ALA A 312 20.30 -6.42 11.13
C ALA A 312 20.96 -6.91 12.44
N GLY A 313 20.15 -7.27 13.43
CA GLY A 313 20.57 -7.68 14.77
C GLY A 313 20.99 -9.15 14.91
N THR A 314 20.49 -9.78 15.95
CA THR A 314 20.74 -11.18 16.34
C THR A 314 19.49 -12.03 16.12
N HIS A 315 19.62 -13.36 16.21
CA HIS A 315 18.45 -14.26 16.21
C HIS A 315 17.50 -13.97 17.38
N ALA A 316 18.01 -13.52 18.54
CA ALA A 316 17.16 -13.15 19.68
C ALA A 316 16.28 -11.93 19.36
N ASP A 317 16.78 -10.95 18.61
CA ASP A 317 15.99 -9.80 18.13
C ASP A 317 14.89 -10.26 17.18
N VAL A 318 15.21 -11.19 16.27
CA VAL A 318 14.23 -11.80 15.36
C VAL A 318 13.19 -12.60 16.13
N ASP A 319 13.59 -13.40 17.13
CA ASP A 319 12.66 -14.19 17.96
C ASP A 319 11.66 -13.30 18.72
N ALA A 320 12.09 -12.11 19.17
CA ALA A 320 11.19 -11.16 19.80
C ALA A 320 10.07 -10.69 18.84
N GLU A 321 10.39 -10.48 17.57
CA GLU A 321 9.38 -10.12 16.55
C GLU A 321 8.50 -11.32 16.17
N VAL A 322 9.05 -12.53 16.11
CA VAL A 322 8.27 -13.76 15.91
C VAL A 322 7.26 -13.96 17.04
N GLU A 323 7.64 -13.74 18.31
CA GLU A 323 6.72 -13.81 19.44
C GLU A 323 5.65 -12.72 19.38
N ARG A 324 5.97 -11.52 18.88
CA ARG A 324 4.99 -10.47 18.63
C ARG A 324 3.95 -10.93 17.60
N ALA A 325 4.39 -11.54 16.50
CA ALA A 325 3.52 -12.10 15.48
C ALA A 325 2.64 -13.24 16.05
N ALA A 326 3.24 -14.16 16.77
CA ALA A 326 2.53 -15.27 17.40
C ALA A 326 1.46 -14.78 18.41
N TRP A 327 1.79 -13.74 19.17
CA TRP A 327 0.80 -13.10 20.06
C TRP A 327 -0.39 -12.54 19.28
N MET A 328 -0.13 -11.83 18.16
CA MET A 328 -1.18 -11.25 17.32
C MET A 328 -2.12 -12.32 16.74
N VAL A 329 -1.55 -13.43 16.24
CA VAL A 329 -2.33 -14.55 15.71
C VAL A 329 -3.21 -15.20 16.80
N ARG A 330 -2.67 -15.39 18.01
CA ARG A 330 -3.41 -15.99 19.14
C ARG A 330 -4.47 -15.06 19.76
N ASN A 331 -4.27 -13.74 19.69
CA ASN A 331 -5.09 -12.75 20.42
C ASN A 331 -5.99 -11.93 19.47
N GLY A 332 -6.83 -12.61 18.71
CA GLY A 332 -7.90 -11.99 17.93
C GLY A 332 -7.75 -12.09 16.41
N GLY A 333 -6.67 -12.66 15.92
CA GLY A 333 -6.48 -12.84 14.46
C GLY A 333 -6.53 -11.51 13.71
N ARG A 334 -7.15 -11.50 12.51
CA ARG A 334 -7.21 -10.32 11.61
C ARG A 334 -5.82 -9.72 11.36
N TYR A 335 -4.82 -10.60 11.32
CA TYR A 335 -3.43 -10.22 11.24
C TYR A 335 -2.67 -11.10 10.25
N ILE A 336 -1.90 -10.45 9.39
CA ILE A 336 -0.97 -11.11 8.48
C ILE A 336 0.44 -10.64 8.84
N PRO A 337 1.32 -11.54 9.29
CA PRO A 337 2.69 -11.18 9.66
C PRO A 337 3.49 -10.62 8.49
N GLY A 338 4.26 -9.59 8.75
CA GLY A 338 5.23 -8.98 7.85
C GLY A 338 6.01 -7.90 8.57
N PHE A 339 7.15 -7.55 8.05
CA PHE A 339 7.90 -6.41 8.59
C PHE A 339 7.20 -5.09 8.27
N ASP A 340 7.59 -4.06 8.98
CA ASP A 340 6.92 -2.76 9.00
C ASP A 340 7.24 -1.86 7.78
N HIS A 341 7.99 -2.34 6.83
CA HIS A 341 8.23 -1.75 5.50
C HIS A 341 9.19 -2.64 4.68
N LEU A 342 9.60 -2.18 3.48
CA LEU A 342 10.64 -2.82 2.67
C LEU A 342 11.92 -3.10 3.48
N ILE A 343 12.51 -4.27 3.28
CA ILE A 343 13.68 -4.72 4.03
C ILE A 343 14.92 -3.92 3.61
N PRO A 344 15.58 -3.22 4.56
CA PRO A 344 16.67 -2.30 4.27
C PRO A 344 17.99 -3.01 3.96
N PRO A 345 18.98 -2.25 3.42
CA PRO A 345 20.28 -2.83 3.02
C PRO A 345 21.13 -3.45 4.14
N ASP A 346 20.93 -3.08 5.40
CA ASP A 346 21.65 -3.63 6.54
C ASP A 346 21.11 -4.98 7.05
N ALA A 347 19.91 -5.39 6.60
CA ALA A 347 19.31 -6.67 6.96
C ALA A 347 20.12 -7.85 6.39
N LYS A 348 20.49 -8.83 7.23
CA LYS A 348 21.27 -10.01 6.85
C LYS A 348 20.39 -11.07 6.22
N TRP A 349 20.84 -11.72 5.15
CA TRP A 349 20.12 -12.84 4.51
C TRP A 349 19.83 -13.97 5.49
N GLU A 350 20.80 -14.33 6.32
CA GLU A 350 20.65 -15.39 7.33
C GLU A 350 19.49 -15.08 8.30
N ASN A 351 19.42 -13.85 8.82
CA ASN A 351 18.39 -13.44 9.74
C ASN A 351 17.02 -13.39 9.05
N PHE A 352 16.95 -12.92 7.81
CA PHE A 352 15.70 -12.89 7.06
C PHE A 352 15.18 -14.31 6.77
N ARG A 353 16.06 -15.23 6.37
CA ARG A 353 15.70 -16.63 6.16
C ARG A 353 15.22 -17.27 7.47
N TYR A 354 15.95 -17.05 8.56
CA TYR A 354 15.54 -17.51 9.89
C TYR A 354 14.17 -16.97 10.31
N ALA A 355 13.94 -15.66 10.14
CA ALA A 355 12.65 -15.03 10.40
C ALA A 355 11.54 -15.66 9.55
N ALA A 356 11.79 -15.86 8.25
CA ALA A 356 10.83 -16.45 7.35
C ALA A 356 10.42 -17.87 7.76
N GLU A 357 11.37 -18.71 8.14
CA GLU A 357 11.12 -20.08 8.64
C GLU A 357 10.24 -20.04 9.92
N ARG A 358 10.60 -19.18 10.88
CA ARG A 358 9.88 -19.03 12.16
C ARG A 358 8.48 -18.45 11.97
N LEU A 359 8.35 -17.40 11.18
CA LEU A 359 7.05 -16.78 10.89
C LEU A 359 6.15 -17.71 10.07
N LYS A 360 6.72 -18.51 9.19
CA LYS A 360 5.98 -19.56 8.47
C LYS A 360 5.38 -20.58 9.44
N ALA A 361 6.15 -21.03 10.43
CA ALA A 361 5.65 -21.91 11.49
C ALA A 361 4.46 -21.27 12.23
N VAL A 362 4.58 -20.00 12.63
CA VAL A 362 3.47 -19.24 13.25
C VAL A 362 2.23 -19.20 12.37
N CYS A 363 2.39 -18.96 11.06
CA CYS A 363 1.27 -18.89 10.11
C CYS A 363 0.59 -20.26 9.90
N PHE A 364 1.32 -21.35 10.01
CA PHE A 364 0.84 -22.72 9.74
C PHE A 364 0.40 -23.46 11.00
N GLY A 365 0.41 -22.81 12.17
CA GLY A 365 -0.08 -23.38 13.44
C GLY A 365 0.93 -24.33 14.09
N GLY A 366 2.22 -24.11 13.83
CA GLY A 366 3.34 -24.83 14.47
C GLY A 366 3.71 -24.27 15.84
#